data_3f45ceb8edf4f759ec51c725d695d936
#
_entry.id   3f45ceb8edf4f759ec51c725d695d936
#
_cell.length_a   1.000
_cell.length_b   1.000
_cell.length_c   1.000
_cell.angle_alpha   90.00
_cell.angle_beta   90.00
_cell.angle_gamma   90.00
#
_symmetry.space_group_name_H-M   'P 1'
#
loop_
_entity.id
_entity.type
_entity.pdbx_description
1 polymer ?
#
loop_
_entity_poly.entity_id
_entity_poly.type
_entity_poly.pdbx_seq_one_letter_code
_entity_poly.pdbx_strand_id
1 'polypeptide(L)'
;YGQEGHTAALPRVTPYRDYLGWIAGQDRQAAQAAWQGALAGLEEPTRLAAAEPGAAPALPEEIIVELPEALTEALSRQARSHGLTLNTILQGAWAILLGRLSGRDDVVFGTTVAGRPPEIAGIQTMVGLFINTLPVRVRLRPAEPLSELLTRLQDSQSQLIAHQHLGLAEIQSLAGLGELFDTLVVFENYPVDRSALTQPVAGLELASVEGHDATHYPL
;
A
#
# COMPACT_ATOMS: atom_id res chain seq x y z
N TYR A 1 5.51 -32.73 -1.57
CA TYR A 1 5.88 -34.13 -1.89
C TYR A 1 6.22 -34.17 -3.37
N GLY A 2 7.53 -34.41 -3.72
CA GLY A 2 7.92 -34.68 -5.09
C GLY A 2 7.42 -36.06 -5.52
N GLN A 3 7.22 -36.26 -6.82
CA GLN A 3 6.65 -37.47 -7.41
C GLN A 3 7.39 -38.77 -7.08
N GLU A 4 8.61 -38.73 -6.57
CA GLU A 4 9.43 -39.90 -6.30
C GLU A 4 9.68 -40.17 -4.80
N GLY A 5 8.83 -39.61 -3.91
CA GLY A 5 8.96 -39.81 -2.47
C GLY A 5 10.19 -39.16 -1.82
N HIS A 6 10.94 -38.36 -2.59
CA HIS A 6 12.02 -37.55 -2.05
C HIS A 6 11.40 -36.32 -1.35
N THR A 7 11.64 -36.17 -0.06
CA THR A 7 11.39 -34.94 0.67
C THR A 7 12.26 -33.86 0.05
N ALA A 8 11.65 -32.95 -0.72
CA ALA A 8 12.35 -31.75 -1.17
C ALA A 8 12.86 -31.02 0.09
N ALA A 9 14.17 -30.84 0.20
CA ALA A 9 14.76 -30.08 1.28
C ALA A 9 14.32 -28.63 1.11
N LEU A 10 13.28 -28.21 1.84
CA LEU A 10 12.84 -26.83 1.82
C LEU A 10 13.96 -25.92 2.36
N PRO A 11 14.17 -24.76 1.77
CA PRO A 11 15.16 -23.82 2.27
C PRO A 11 14.83 -23.42 3.72
N ARG A 12 15.85 -23.24 4.54
CA ARG A 12 15.68 -22.78 5.91
C ARG A 12 15.22 -21.32 5.87
N VAL A 13 14.01 -21.05 6.34
CA VAL A 13 13.44 -19.70 6.43
C VAL A 13 13.77 -19.07 7.79
N THR A 14 13.95 -17.76 7.81
CA THR A 14 14.09 -16.99 9.05
C THR A 14 12.75 -16.98 9.80
N PRO A 15 12.74 -17.27 11.11
CA PRO A 15 11.51 -17.32 11.88
C PRO A 15 10.84 -15.95 12.01
N TYR A 16 9.50 -15.89 11.90
CA TYR A 16 8.70 -14.66 12.05
C TYR A 16 8.90 -13.96 13.41
N ARG A 17 9.24 -14.70 14.46
CA ARG A 17 9.57 -14.13 15.78
C ARG A 17 10.71 -13.11 15.73
N ASP A 18 11.62 -13.21 14.76
CA ASP A 18 12.75 -12.28 14.63
C ASP A 18 12.22 -10.90 14.16
N TYR A 19 11.21 -10.89 13.29
CA TYR A 19 10.46 -9.68 12.94
C TYR A 19 9.70 -9.09 14.14
N LEU A 20 9.02 -9.91 14.94
CA LEU A 20 8.35 -9.44 16.15
C LEU A 20 9.34 -8.84 17.16
N GLY A 21 10.52 -9.46 17.30
CA GLY A 21 11.61 -8.92 18.11
C GLY A 21 12.11 -7.56 17.61
N TRP A 22 12.23 -7.41 16.29
CA TRP A 22 12.59 -6.14 15.66
C TRP A 22 11.53 -5.06 15.93
N ILE A 23 10.23 -5.36 15.77
CA ILE A 23 9.15 -4.42 16.11
C ILE A 23 9.22 -3.99 17.58
N ALA A 24 9.41 -4.95 18.49
CA ALA A 24 9.48 -4.66 19.92
C ALA A 24 10.66 -3.76 20.30
N GLY A 25 11.72 -3.73 19.48
CA GLY A 25 12.89 -2.87 19.66
C GLY A 25 12.77 -1.48 19.01
N GLN A 26 11.67 -1.18 18.29
CA GLN A 26 11.52 0.11 17.63
C GLN A 26 11.15 1.22 18.62
N ASP A 27 11.60 2.45 18.31
CA ASP A 27 11.23 3.63 19.10
C ASP A 27 9.77 4.05 18.78
N ARG A 28 8.86 3.54 19.61
CA ARG A 28 7.44 3.82 19.48
C ARG A 28 7.12 5.31 19.67
N GLN A 29 7.84 6.01 20.56
CA GLN A 29 7.58 7.42 20.81
C GLN A 29 7.99 8.27 19.61
N ALA A 30 9.13 7.98 18.99
CA ALA A 30 9.54 8.63 17.75
C ALA A 30 8.54 8.36 16.61
N ALA A 31 8.04 7.14 16.49
CA ALA A 31 7.02 6.81 15.50
C ALA A 31 5.71 7.57 15.74
N GLN A 32 5.23 7.62 16.97
CA GLN A 32 4.04 8.39 17.34
C GLN A 32 4.21 9.88 17.03
N ALA A 33 5.36 10.47 17.39
CA ALA A 33 5.64 11.88 17.11
C ALA A 33 5.69 12.19 15.62
N ALA A 34 6.28 11.30 14.81
CA ALA A 34 6.33 11.44 13.35
C ALA A 34 4.92 11.42 12.73
N TRP A 35 4.07 10.47 13.14
CA TRP A 35 2.70 10.37 12.66
C TRP A 35 1.82 11.54 13.16
N GLN A 36 1.97 11.97 14.41
CA GLN A 36 1.30 13.17 14.90
C GLN A 36 1.68 14.40 14.07
N GLY A 37 2.97 14.56 13.76
CA GLY A 37 3.44 15.66 12.90
C GLY A 37 2.87 15.61 11.49
N ALA A 38 2.82 14.42 10.86
CA ALA A 38 2.28 14.24 9.53
C ALA A 38 0.76 14.54 9.45
N LEU A 39 0.03 14.19 10.50
CA LEU A 39 -1.43 14.39 10.57
C LEU A 39 -1.83 15.71 11.27
N ALA A 40 -0.88 16.51 11.76
CA ALA A 40 -1.15 17.76 12.47
C ALA A 40 -1.99 18.74 11.63
N GLY A 41 -3.09 19.22 12.19
CA GLY A 41 -4.02 20.14 11.52
C GLY A 41 -4.85 19.48 10.43
N LEU A 42 -4.97 18.16 10.41
CA LEU A 42 -6.04 17.49 9.68
C LEU A 42 -7.34 17.68 10.45
N GLU A 43 -8.34 18.31 9.82
CA GLU A 43 -9.58 18.70 10.50
C GLU A 43 -10.66 17.64 10.36
N GLU A 44 -10.68 16.91 9.24
CA GLU A 44 -11.72 15.94 8.94
C GLU A 44 -11.17 14.74 8.15
N PRO A 45 -11.77 13.54 8.30
CA PRO A 45 -11.45 12.38 7.47
C PRO A 45 -11.91 12.60 6.03
N THR A 46 -11.30 11.90 5.07
CA THR A 46 -11.73 11.90 3.67
C THR A 46 -12.60 10.68 3.41
N ARG A 47 -13.85 10.90 3.06
CA ARG A 47 -14.81 9.83 2.77
C ARG A 47 -15.58 10.14 1.48
N LEU A 48 -15.71 9.13 0.63
CA LEU A 48 -16.53 9.18 -0.60
C LEU A 48 -17.87 8.49 -0.39
N ALA A 49 -17.90 7.41 0.37
CA ALA A 49 -19.13 6.71 0.67
C ALA A 49 -19.91 7.40 1.80
N ALA A 50 -21.21 7.47 1.66
CA ALA A 50 -22.07 7.82 2.78
C ALA A 50 -21.96 6.73 3.85
N ALA A 51 -21.78 7.13 5.13
CA ALA A 51 -21.84 6.19 6.20
C ALA A 51 -23.27 5.62 6.31
N GLU A 52 -23.45 4.38 5.89
CA GLU A 52 -24.70 3.62 6.07
C GLU A 52 -24.51 2.62 7.23
N PRO A 53 -24.89 3.00 8.46
CA PRO A 53 -24.82 2.09 9.57
C PRO A 53 -25.73 0.88 9.35
N GLY A 54 -25.14 -0.33 9.33
CA GLY A 54 -25.89 -1.58 9.18
C GLY A 54 -26.08 -2.05 7.74
N ALA A 55 -25.41 -1.46 6.75
CA ALA A 55 -25.36 -2.03 5.42
C ALA A 55 -24.81 -3.45 5.45
N ALA A 56 -25.49 -4.39 4.78
CA ALA A 56 -24.99 -5.75 4.65
C ALA A 56 -23.70 -5.76 3.82
N PRO A 57 -22.71 -6.60 4.16
CA PRO A 57 -21.52 -6.77 3.33
C PRO A 57 -21.95 -7.16 1.91
N ALA A 58 -21.58 -6.35 0.93
CA ALA A 58 -21.76 -6.65 -0.48
C ALA A 58 -20.42 -7.12 -1.06
N LEU A 59 -20.47 -7.98 -2.09
CA LEU A 59 -19.27 -8.25 -2.88
C LEU A 59 -18.90 -6.97 -3.64
N PRO A 60 -17.60 -6.61 -3.68
CA PRO A 60 -17.16 -5.44 -4.41
C PRO A 60 -17.45 -5.60 -5.90
N GLU A 61 -17.84 -4.51 -6.55
CA GLU A 61 -17.86 -4.42 -8.00
C GLU A 61 -16.44 -4.10 -8.48
N GLU A 62 -16.02 -4.75 -9.56
CA GLU A 62 -14.69 -4.57 -10.14
C GLU A 62 -14.77 -3.82 -11.46
N ILE A 63 -13.99 -2.75 -11.59
CA ILE A 63 -13.82 -2.02 -12.84
C ILE A 63 -12.36 -2.18 -13.29
N ILE A 64 -12.16 -2.92 -14.38
CA ILE A 64 -10.84 -3.15 -14.98
C ILE A 64 -10.59 -2.12 -16.06
N VAL A 65 -9.51 -1.37 -15.95
CA VAL A 65 -9.04 -0.40 -16.94
C VAL A 65 -7.63 -0.74 -17.36
N GLU A 66 -7.46 -1.12 -18.61
CA GLU A 66 -6.15 -1.38 -19.19
C GLU A 66 -5.51 -0.06 -19.67
N LEU A 67 -4.32 0.23 -19.18
CA LEU A 67 -3.54 1.37 -19.69
C LEU A 67 -2.72 0.91 -20.91
N PRO A 68 -2.73 1.69 -22.02
CA PRO A 68 -1.87 1.41 -23.16
C PRO A 68 -0.39 1.37 -22.76
N GLU A 69 0.38 0.44 -23.31
CA GLU A 69 1.81 0.28 -23.05
C GLU A 69 2.58 1.61 -23.23
N ALA A 70 2.30 2.33 -24.31
CA ALA A 70 2.91 3.62 -24.59
C ALA A 70 2.68 4.67 -23.47
N LEU A 71 1.49 4.65 -22.85
CA LEU A 71 1.19 5.52 -21.71
C LEU A 71 1.97 5.09 -20.46
N THR A 72 1.99 3.80 -20.17
CA THR A 72 2.73 3.26 -19.02
C THR A 72 4.23 3.52 -19.13
N GLU A 73 4.82 3.36 -20.32
CA GLU A 73 6.20 3.73 -20.58
C GLU A 73 6.45 5.23 -20.46
N ALA A 74 5.53 6.08 -20.96
CA ALA A 74 5.66 7.54 -20.85
C ALA A 74 5.62 7.97 -19.36
N LEU A 75 4.69 7.47 -18.58
CA LEU A 75 4.62 7.71 -17.13
C LEU A 75 5.88 7.25 -16.40
N SER A 76 6.40 6.07 -16.76
CA SER A 76 7.63 5.53 -16.18
C SER A 76 8.86 6.36 -16.54
N ARG A 77 8.94 6.90 -17.75
CA ARG A 77 10.01 7.84 -18.16
C ARG A 77 9.91 9.15 -17.40
N GLN A 78 8.71 9.72 -17.29
CA GLN A 78 8.47 10.94 -16.54
C GLN A 78 8.80 10.77 -15.05
N ALA A 79 8.38 9.66 -14.44
CA ALA A 79 8.73 9.36 -13.06
C ALA A 79 10.27 9.42 -12.88
N ARG A 80 11.02 8.66 -13.68
CA ARG A 80 12.48 8.61 -13.61
C ARG A 80 13.15 9.96 -13.83
N SER A 81 12.65 10.75 -14.79
CA SER A 81 13.25 12.09 -15.10
C SER A 81 13.11 13.10 -13.96
N HIS A 82 12.14 12.87 -13.05
CA HIS A 82 11.92 13.72 -11.88
C HIS A 82 12.35 13.04 -10.56
N GLY A 83 13.00 11.88 -10.62
CA GLY A 83 13.37 11.11 -9.41
C GLY A 83 12.18 10.57 -8.64
N LEU A 84 11.04 10.39 -9.30
CA LEU A 84 9.79 9.89 -8.72
C LEU A 84 9.58 8.40 -9.01
N THR A 85 8.73 7.76 -8.23
CA THR A 85 8.24 6.41 -8.53
C THR A 85 6.92 6.48 -9.32
N LEU A 86 6.60 5.42 -10.06
CA LEU A 86 5.29 5.30 -10.71
C LEU A 86 4.16 5.29 -9.67
N ASN A 87 4.37 4.64 -8.54
CA ASN A 87 3.42 4.65 -7.42
C ASN A 87 3.11 6.08 -6.94
N THR A 88 4.13 6.95 -6.82
CA THR A 88 3.95 8.36 -6.45
C THR A 88 3.06 9.10 -7.45
N ILE A 89 3.23 8.85 -8.76
CA ILE A 89 2.39 9.45 -9.79
C ILE A 89 0.94 8.99 -9.64
N LEU A 90 0.71 7.69 -9.45
CA LEU A 90 -0.64 7.14 -9.29
C LEU A 90 -1.32 7.65 -8.03
N GLN A 91 -0.61 7.69 -6.91
CA GLN A 91 -1.13 8.25 -5.66
C GLN A 91 -1.42 9.74 -5.76
N GLY A 92 -0.59 10.50 -6.47
CA GLY A 92 -0.85 11.92 -6.75
C GLY A 92 -2.10 12.14 -7.60
N ALA A 93 -2.28 11.32 -8.64
CA ALA A 93 -3.48 11.34 -9.47
C ALA A 93 -4.74 10.99 -8.64
N TRP A 94 -4.64 9.97 -7.78
CA TRP A 94 -5.70 9.60 -6.85
C TRP A 94 -6.05 10.74 -5.88
N ALA A 95 -5.05 11.38 -5.28
CA ALA A 95 -5.25 12.52 -4.39
C ALA A 95 -5.99 13.68 -5.08
N ILE A 96 -5.63 14.01 -6.33
CA ILE A 96 -6.30 15.03 -7.10
C ILE A 96 -7.76 14.64 -7.38
N LEU A 97 -8.00 13.38 -7.76
CA LEU A 97 -9.35 12.86 -7.98
C LEU A 97 -10.17 12.94 -6.69
N LEU A 98 -9.65 12.48 -5.56
CA LEU A 98 -10.30 12.58 -4.25
C LEU A 98 -10.66 14.02 -3.89
N GLY A 99 -9.72 14.95 -4.08
CA GLY A 99 -9.96 16.37 -3.84
C GLY A 99 -11.11 16.92 -4.68
N ARG A 100 -11.20 16.50 -5.95
CA ARG A 100 -12.29 16.91 -6.84
C ARG A 100 -13.64 16.29 -6.46
N LEU A 101 -13.66 15.02 -6.10
CA LEU A 101 -14.88 14.30 -5.72
C LEU A 101 -15.42 14.77 -4.36
N SER A 102 -14.54 15.02 -3.40
CA SER A 102 -14.91 15.45 -2.04
C SER A 102 -15.07 16.97 -1.90
N GLY A 103 -14.60 17.76 -2.88
CA GLY A 103 -14.58 19.23 -2.81
C GLY A 103 -13.54 19.75 -1.78
N ARG A 104 -12.46 19.00 -1.51
CA ARG A 104 -11.48 19.29 -0.45
C ARG A 104 -10.09 19.49 -1.01
N ASP A 105 -9.33 20.36 -0.35
CA ASP A 105 -7.91 20.60 -0.66
C ASP A 105 -6.97 19.85 0.27
N ASP A 106 -7.46 19.17 1.30
CA ASP A 106 -6.69 18.34 2.23
C ASP A 106 -7.36 16.96 2.28
N VAL A 107 -6.73 15.97 1.67
CA VAL A 107 -7.29 14.63 1.50
C VAL A 107 -6.40 13.58 2.11
N VAL A 108 -7.02 12.51 2.61
CA VAL A 108 -6.35 11.34 3.16
C VAL A 108 -6.93 10.08 2.53
N PHE A 109 -6.08 9.14 2.18
CA PHE A 109 -6.45 7.79 1.73
C PHE A 109 -5.49 6.78 2.31
N GLY A 110 -5.88 5.50 2.31
CA GLY A 110 -5.01 4.41 2.73
C GLY A 110 -4.07 3.97 1.62
N THR A 111 -2.89 3.50 1.98
CA THR A 111 -2.03 2.74 1.08
C THR A 111 -1.42 1.54 1.81
N THR A 112 -1.17 0.47 1.08
CA THR A 112 -0.47 -0.69 1.64
C THR A 112 1.03 -0.53 1.51
N VAL A 113 1.76 -1.01 2.52
CA VAL A 113 3.21 -1.14 2.52
C VAL A 113 3.60 -2.57 2.78
N ALA A 114 4.70 -3.02 2.20
CA ALA A 114 5.16 -4.40 2.34
C ALA A 114 5.54 -4.78 3.78
N GLY A 115 5.90 -3.81 4.62
CA GLY A 115 6.27 -4.02 6.02
C GLY A 115 7.49 -4.92 6.21
N ARG A 116 8.37 -5.04 5.21
CA ARG A 116 9.56 -5.88 5.23
C ARG A 116 10.83 -5.02 5.34
N PRO A 117 11.27 -4.68 6.56
CA PRO A 117 12.45 -3.85 6.77
C PRO A 117 13.71 -4.58 6.28
N PRO A 118 14.56 -3.92 5.48
CA PRO A 118 15.75 -4.54 4.89
C PRO A 118 16.83 -4.90 5.93
N GLU A 119 16.71 -4.37 7.13
CA GLU A 119 17.66 -4.62 8.24
C GLU A 119 17.57 -6.05 8.79
N ILE A 120 16.45 -6.74 8.56
CA ILE A 120 16.26 -8.10 9.03
C ILE A 120 16.78 -9.08 7.96
N ALA A 121 17.83 -9.82 8.30
CA ALA A 121 18.39 -10.84 7.41
C ALA A 121 17.34 -11.90 7.08
N GLY A 122 17.14 -12.18 5.79
CA GLY A 122 16.20 -13.19 5.31
C GLY A 122 14.72 -12.76 5.35
N ILE A 123 14.41 -11.48 5.59
CA ILE A 123 13.04 -10.96 5.62
C ILE A 123 12.24 -11.27 4.34
N GLN A 124 12.89 -11.33 3.19
CA GLN A 124 12.23 -11.57 1.90
C GLN A 124 11.70 -13.01 1.76
N THR A 125 12.31 -13.97 2.45
CA THR A 125 11.90 -15.38 2.46
C THR A 125 11.12 -15.78 3.70
N MET A 126 10.95 -14.85 4.64
CA MET A 126 10.21 -15.07 5.88
C MET A 126 8.72 -15.19 5.58
N VAL A 127 8.06 -16.17 6.19
CA VAL A 127 6.61 -16.37 6.09
C VAL A 127 5.92 -15.73 7.28
N GLY A 128 4.94 -14.87 7.02
CA GLY A 128 4.17 -14.16 8.05
C GLY A 128 3.44 -12.94 7.49
N LEU A 129 2.65 -12.29 8.31
CA LEU A 129 1.92 -11.08 7.98
C LEU A 129 2.80 -9.86 8.24
N PHE A 130 3.21 -9.18 7.17
CA PHE A 130 4.07 -7.98 7.23
C PHE A 130 3.35 -6.74 6.73
N ILE A 131 2.37 -6.93 5.82
CA ILE A 131 1.64 -5.83 5.20
C ILE A 131 0.98 -4.97 6.26
N ASN A 132 1.16 -3.67 6.15
CA ASN A 132 0.47 -2.68 6.95
C ASN A 132 -0.24 -1.68 6.04
N THR A 133 -1.31 -1.08 6.52
CA THR A 133 -2.00 0.01 5.84
C THR A 133 -1.64 1.31 6.54
N LEU A 134 -1.25 2.31 5.76
CA LEU A 134 -0.81 3.61 6.27
C LEU A 134 -1.64 4.73 5.63
N PRO A 135 -1.95 5.80 6.38
CA PRO A 135 -2.58 6.98 5.81
C PRO A 135 -1.59 7.78 4.94
N VAL A 136 -2.04 8.19 3.78
CA VAL A 136 -1.35 9.14 2.91
C VAL A 136 -2.17 10.42 2.88
N ARG A 137 -1.63 11.49 3.44
CA ARG A 137 -2.25 12.82 3.42
C ARG A 137 -1.64 13.68 2.34
N VAL A 138 -2.49 14.30 1.55
CA VAL A 138 -2.08 15.21 0.47
C VAL A 138 -2.84 16.52 0.59
N ARG A 139 -2.10 17.62 0.76
CA ARG A 139 -2.65 18.97 0.69
C ARG A 139 -2.50 19.47 -0.74
N LEU A 140 -3.62 19.68 -1.40
CA LEU A 140 -3.69 20.24 -2.75
C LEU A 140 -3.60 21.76 -2.64
N ARG A 141 -2.58 22.35 -3.26
CA ARG A 141 -2.38 23.80 -3.25
C ARG A 141 -2.77 24.38 -4.60
N PRO A 142 -3.65 25.38 -4.64
CA PRO A 142 -3.95 26.09 -5.89
C PRO A 142 -2.66 26.62 -6.54
N ALA A 143 -2.51 26.41 -7.85
CA ALA A 143 -1.36 26.83 -8.64
C ALA A 143 0.00 26.14 -8.33
N GLU A 144 0.03 25.12 -7.46
CA GLU A 144 1.22 24.28 -7.26
C GLU A 144 1.45 23.43 -8.53
N PRO A 145 2.65 23.45 -9.12
CA PRO A 145 2.99 22.56 -10.22
C PRO A 145 2.85 21.08 -9.80
N LEU A 146 2.37 20.24 -10.71
CA LEU A 146 2.21 18.80 -10.43
C LEU A 146 3.52 18.13 -9.98
N SER A 147 4.64 18.53 -10.56
CA SER A 147 5.97 18.02 -10.16
C SER A 147 6.30 18.33 -8.70
N GLU A 148 5.95 19.52 -8.21
CA GLU A 148 6.18 19.90 -6.82
C GLU A 148 5.27 19.13 -5.86
N LEU A 149 3.99 18.97 -6.21
CA LEU A 149 3.06 18.15 -5.45
C LEU A 149 3.57 16.71 -5.31
N LEU A 150 3.99 16.09 -6.43
CA LEU A 150 4.47 14.71 -6.44
C LEU A 150 5.79 14.55 -5.66
N THR A 151 6.71 15.50 -5.78
CA THR A 151 7.96 15.51 -5.00
C THR A 151 7.66 15.58 -3.50
N ARG A 152 6.80 16.53 -3.11
CA ARG A 152 6.39 16.69 -1.71
C ARG A 152 5.66 15.44 -1.15
N LEU A 153 4.83 14.80 -1.98
CA LEU A 153 4.19 13.54 -1.61
C LEU A 153 5.23 12.44 -1.35
N GLN A 154 6.17 12.25 -2.27
CA GLN A 154 7.22 11.25 -2.14
C GLN A 154 8.12 11.51 -0.93
N ASP A 155 8.52 12.76 -0.71
CA ASP A 155 9.36 13.15 0.42
C ASP A 155 8.66 12.89 1.75
N SER A 156 7.36 13.22 1.84
CA SER A 156 6.56 12.96 3.03
C SER A 156 6.49 11.46 3.34
N GLN A 157 6.24 10.62 2.33
CA GLN A 157 6.22 9.17 2.51
C GLN A 157 7.60 8.62 2.89
N SER A 158 8.67 9.12 2.27
CA SER A 158 10.04 8.70 2.56
C SER A 158 10.42 8.98 4.03
N GLN A 159 9.98 10.12 4.58
CA GLN A 159 10.20 10.44 5.99
C GLN A 159 9.46 9.51 6.95
N LEU A 160 8.33 8.95 6.52
CA LEU A 160 7.50 8.06 7.33
C LEU A 160 7.88 6.57 7.20
N ILE A 161 8.74 6.21 6.25
CA ILE A 161 9.15 4.81 6.02
C ILE A 161 9.73 4.17 7.29
N ALA A 162 10.57 4.89 8.04
CA ALA A 162 11.13 4.38 9.29
C ALA A 162 10.08 4.08 10.36
N HIS A 163 8.88 4.64 10.22
CA HIS A 163 7.77 4.56 11.16
C HIS A 163 6.58 3.74 10.66
N GLN A 164 6.76 3.01 9.55
CA GLN A 164 5.71 2.19 8.93
C GLN A 164 5.29 0.97 9.75
N HIS A 165 6.04 0.66 10.81
CA HIS A 165 5.73 -0.43 11.74
C HIS A 165 4.60 -0.09 12.74
N LEU A 166 4.22 1.19 12.87
CA LEU A 166 3.12 1.60 13.73
C LEU A 166 1.78 1.19 13.09
N GLY A 167 0.90 0.53 13.86
CA GLY A 167 -0.38 0.03 13.33
C GLY A 167 -1.36 1.16 13.01
N LEU A 168 -2.18 0.97 11.96
CA LEU A 168 -3.15 1.96 11.51
C LEU A 168 -4.09 2.44 12.61
N ALA A 169 -4.61 1.54 13.44
CA ALA A 169 -5.53 1.90 14.53
C ALA A 169 -4.88 2.86 15.54
N GLU A 170 -3.58 2.70 15.81
CA GLU A 170 -2.83 3.60 16.66
C GLU A 170 -2.63 4.96 15.99
N ILE A 171 -2.27 4.98 14.70
CA ILE A 171 -2.11 6.22 13.91
C ILE A 171 -3.44 7.00 13.88
N GLN A 172 -4.57 6.33 13.65
CA GLN A 172 -5.90 6.94 13.67
C GLN A 172 -6.25 7.51 15.05
N SER A 173 -5.88 6.80 16.12
CA SER A 173 -6.08 7.27 17.50
C SER A 173 -5.28 8.54 17.78
N LEU A 174 -4.04 8.66 17.25
CA LEU A 174 -3.21 9.85 17.39
C LEU A 174 -3.81 11.07 16.69
N ALA A 175 -4.53 10.88 15.59
CA ALA A 175 -5.22 11.96 14.89
C ALA A 175 -6.50 12.42 15.61
N GLY A 176 -7.12 11.57 16.44
CA GLY A 176 -8.34 11.89 17.19
C GLY A 176 -9.61 12.01 16.35
N LEU A 177 -9.58 11.58 15.07
CA LEU A 177 -10.69 11.71 14.12
C LEU A 177 -11.40 10.38 13.80
N GLY A 178 -11.01 9.29 14.48
CA GLY A 178 -11.50 7.95 14.16
C GLY A 178 -10.93 7.45 12.83
N GLU A 179 -11.75 6.83 11.99
CA GLU A 179 -11.34 6.41 10.65
C GLU A 179 -11.03 7.60 9.77
N LEU A 180 -9.80 7.66 9.25
CA LEU A 180 -9.29 8.81 8.49
C LEU A 180 -9.72 8.80 7.01
N PHE A 181 -10.05 7.63 6.47
CA PHE A 181 -10.34 7.43 5.04
C PHE A 181 -11.24 6.22 4.85
N ASP A 182 -11.90 6.17 3.72
CA ASP A 182 -12.71 5.04 3.26
C ASP A 182 -12.24 4.51 1.90
N THR A 183 -11.07 4.94 1.41
CA THR A 183 -10.49 4.54 0.13
C THR A 183 -9.07 4.02 0.31
N LEU A 184 -8.71 2.97 -0.44
CA LEU A 184 -7.41 2.31 -0.36
C LEU A 184 -6.74 2.26 -1.74
N VAL A 185 -5.48 2.69 -1.82
CA VAL A 185 -4.65 2.52 -3.00
C VAL A 185 -3.64 1.41 -2.76
N VAL A 186 -3.72 0.36 -3.55
CA VAL A 186 -2.77 -0.77 -3.53
C VAL A 186 -1.97 -0.75 -4.83
N PHE A 187 -0.65 -0.63 -4.71
CA PHE A 187 0.25 -0.68 -5.85
C PHE A 187 1.01 -2.00 -5.84
N GLU A 188 0.63 -2.90 -6.72
CA GLU A 188 1.25 -4.21 -6.87
C GLU A 188 2.24 -4.21 -8.02
N ASN A 189 3.50 -4.45 -7.72
CA ASN A 189 4.57 -4.59 -8.70
C ASN A 189 5.36 -5.90 -8.50
N TYR A 190 4.70 -6.93 -8.02
CA TYR A 190 5.33 -8.23 -7.83
C TYR A 190 5.75 -8.82 -9.19
N PRO A 191 6.99 -9.28 -9.32
CA PRO A 191 7.38 -10.07 -10.47
C PRO A 191 6.64 -11.42 -10.41
N VAL A 192 5.52 -11.51 -11.11
CA VAL A 192 4.81 -12.79 -11.28
C VAL A 192 5.52 -13.58 -12.35
N ASP A 193 6.20 -14.65 -11.96
CA ASP A 193 6.73 -15.61 -12.92
C ASP A 193 5.58 -16.47 -13.49
N ARG A 194 4.91 -15.91 -14.52
CA ARG A 194 3.83 -16.59 -15.20
C ARG A 194 4.30 -17.89 -15.87
N SER A 195 5.60 -17.99 -16.21
CA SER A 195 6.14 -19.19 -16.83
C SER A 195 6.18 -20.38 -15.86
N ALA A 196 6.44 -20.11 -14.58
CA ALA A 196 6.38 -21.13 -13.54
C ALA A 196 4.96 -21.64 -13.28
N LEU A 197 3.94 -20.79 -13.49
CA LEU A 197 2.54 -21.16 -13.31
C LEU A 197 1.99 -21.99 -14.49
N THR A 198 2.54 -21.82 -15.70
CA THR A 198 2.06 -22.51 -16.91
C THR A 198 2.83 -23.79 -17.24
N GLN A 199 3.88 -24.14 -16.48
CA GLN A 199 4.61 -25.39 -16.71
C GLN A 199 3.81 -26.60 -16.19
N PRO A 200 3.52 -27.58 -17.05
CA PRO A 200 2.85 -28.80 -16.59
C PRO A 200 3.70 -29.52 -15.55
N VAL A 201 3.12 -29.83 -14.42
CA VAL A 201 3.75 -30.65 -13.38
C VAL A 201 3.01 -31.97 -13.30
N ALA A 202 3.71 -33.05 -13.59
CA ALA A 202 3.16 -34.39 -13.45
C ALA A 202 1.90 -34.68 -14.31
N GLY A 203 1.79 -34.06 -15.48
CA GLY A 203 0.62 -34.22 -16.34
C GLY A 203 -0.58 -33.39 -15.93
N LEU A 204 -0.42 -32.51 -14.94
CA LEU A 204 -1.40 -31.51 -14.53
C LEU A 204 -0.99 -30.16 -15.11
N GLU A 205 -1.92 -29.47 -15.74
CA GLU A 205 -1.77 -28.13 -16.27
C GLU A 205 -2.69 -27.18 -15.49
N LEU A 206 -2.19 -26.02 -15.10
CA LEU A 206 -2.99 -24.98 -14.47
C LEU A 206 -3.79 -24.26 -15.55
N ALA A 207 -5.11 -24.47 -15.59
CA ALA A 207 -5.97 -23.92 -16.64
C ALA A 207 -6.28 -22.44 -16.41
N SER A 208 -6.52 -22.03 -15.18
CA SER A 208 -6.77 -20.63 -14.79
C SER A 208 -6.43 -20.40 -13.32
N VAL A 209 -6.12 -19.16 -12.99
CA VAL A 209 -6.05 -18.66 -11.61
C VAL A 209 -6.96 -17.46 -11.53
N GLU A 210 -8.01 -17.56 -10.75
CA GLU A 210 -8.91 -16.46 -10.47
C GLU A 210 -8.77 -16.11 -8.99
N GLY A 211 -8.47 -14.84 -8.70
CA GLY A 211 -8.41 -14.30 -7.36
C GLY A 211 -9.48 -13.25 -7.18
N HIS A 212 -10.21 -13.32 -6.07
CA HIS A 212 -11.11 -12.24 -5.67
C HIS A 212 -10.56 -11.63 -4.38
N ASP A 213 -10.07 -10.41 -4.49
CA ASP A 213 -9.68 -9.64 -3.32
C ASP A 213 -10.87 -8.83 -2.82
N ALA A 214 -11.08 -8.85 -1.51
CA ALA A 214 -12.09 -8.05 -0.86
C ALA A 214 -11.46 -7.26 0.28
N THR A 215 -11.82 -5.99 0.36
CA THR A 215 -11.46 -5.11 1.47
C THR A 215 -12.73 -4.64 2.17
N HIS A 216 -12.59 -4.19 3.43
CA HIS A 216 -13.68 -3.56 4.15
C HIS A 216 -13.84 -2.06 3.78
N TYR A 217 -12.95 -1.52 2.97
CA TYR A 217 -13.08 -0.16 2.44
C TYR A 217 -14.07 -0.15 1.27
N PRO A 218 -14.90 0.90 1.16
CA PRO A 218 -15.86 1.06 0.05
C PRO A 218 -15.20 1.18 -1.32
N LEU A 219 -13.96 1.69 -1.39
CA LEU A 219 -13.20 1.88 -2.62
C LEU A 219 -11.69 1.77 -2.39
#